data_b36801e2922066130afbd758b23ce86d
#
_entry.id   b36801e2922066130afbd758b23ce86d
#
_cell.length_a   1.000
_cell.length_b   1.000
_cell.length_c   1.000
_cell.angle_alpha   90.00
_cell.angle_beta   90.00
_cell.angle_gamma   90.00
#
_symmetry.space_group_name_H-M   'P 1'
#
loop_
_entity.id
_entity.type
_entity.pdbx_description
1 polymer ?
#
loop_
_entity_poly.entity_id
_entity_poly.type
_entity_poly.pdbx_seq_one_letter_code
_entity_poly.pdbx_strand_id
1 'polypeptide(L)'
;MRVAPTTDQNSAAVIDFATSLHLGSNVTESGGRITVGTAGWYLVSFHISNQSAFSDNMSMQLRKGGSTQLGRLYWEGNTEINYMGMDATVLIQCSANDILDIYGTGYFSGNTNSDSLTWFSGVRIGTN
;
A
#
# COMPACT_ATOMS: atom_id res chain seq x y z
N MET A 1 -0.34 -6.91 10.19
CA MET A 1 -1.15 -7.20 8.97
C MET A 1 -0.28 -7.20 7.74
N ARG A 2 -0.69 -7.92 6.74
CA ARG A 2 -0.11 -7.85 5.39
C ARG A 2 -1.20 -8.17 4.37
N VAL A 3 -1.30 -7.39 3.34
CA VAL A 3 -2.28 -7.53 2.26
C VAL A 3 -1.61 -7.34 0.91
N ALA A 4 -2.19 -7.88 -0.14
CA ALA A 4 -1.70 -7.79 -1.50
C ALA A 4 -2.86 -7.58 -2.50
N PRO A 5 -2.64 -6.94 -3.65
CA PRO A 5 -3.66 -6.82 -4.67
C PRO A 5 -3.93 -8.16 -5.36
N THR A 6 -5.14 -8.31 -5.87
CA THR A 6 -5.56 -9.50 -6.63
C THR A 6 -5.38 -9.33 -8.13
N THR A 7 -5.28 -8.09 -8.60
CA THR A 7 -5.18 -7.74 -10.01
C THR A 7 -4.21 -6.60 -10.21
N ASP A 8 -3.67 -6.50 -11.41
CA ASP A 8 -2.87 -5.36 -11.81
C ASP A 8 -3.77 -4.12 -11.94
N GLN A 9 -3.20 -2.96 -11.62
CA GLN A 9 -3.89 -1.68 -11.70
C GLN A 9 -3.03 -0.69 -12.49
N ASN A 10 -3.67 0.05 -13.38
CA ASN A 10 -3.00 0.95 -14.31
C ASN A 10 -3.62 2.35 -14.37
N SER A 11 -4.39 2.72 -13.38
CA SER A 11 -5.05 4.02 -13.32
C SER A 11 -4.95 4.63 -11.92
N ALA A 12 -5.15 5.94 -11.84
CA ALA A 12 -5.16 6.65 -10.57
C ALA A 12 -6.33 6.18 -9.69
N ALA A 13 -6.01 5.46 -8.61
CA ALA A 13 -7.00 4.92 -7.69
C ALA A 13 -6.36 4.49 -6.37
N VAL A 14 -7.20 4.12 -5.41
CA VAL A 14 -6.78 3.31 -4.25
C VAL A 14 -6.42 1.92 -4.75
N ILE A 15 -5.26 1.41 -4.34
CA ILE A 15 -4.85 0.05 -4.66
C ILE A 15 -5.71 -0.92 -3.84
N ASP A 16 -6.41 -1.80 -4.53
CA ASP A 16 -7.25 -2.80 -3.89
C ASP A 16 -6.42 -4.00 -3.41
N PHE A 17 -6.06 -4.01 -2.14
CA PHE A 17 -5.35 -5.09 -1.49
C PHE A 17 -6.31 -6.18 -0.98
N ALA A 18 -7.16 -6.69 -1.86
CA ALA A 18 -8.23 -7.62 -1.48
C ALA A 18 -7.74 -8.99 -0.97
N THR A 19 -6.47 -9.34 -1.17
CA THR A 19 -5.91 -10.58 -0.62
C THR A 19 -5.27 -10.33 0.73
N SER A 20 -5.93 -10.76 1.79
CA SER A 20 -5.37 -10.75 3.14
C SER A 20 -4.41 -11.92 3.31
N LEU A 21 -3.13 -11.64 3.42
CA LEU A 21 -2.11 -12.63 3.79
C LEU A 21 -2.05 -12.84 5.30
N HIS A 22 -2.29 -11.78 6.07
CA HIS A 22 -2.44 -11.83 7.52
C HIS A 22 -3.10 -10.53 8.01
N LEU A 23 -4.28 -10.63 8.59
CA LEU A 23 -4.92 -9.56 9.36
C LEU A 23 -4.79 -9.90 10.85
N GLY A 24 -4.24 -8.98 11.63
CA GLY A 24 -4.27 -9.08 13.09
C GLY A 24 -5.66 -8.84 13.65
N SER A 25 -5.86 -9.14 14.92
CA SER A 25 -7.07 -8.73 15.65
C SER A 25 -7.20 -7.19 15.60
N ASN A 26 -8.41 -6.70 15.48
CA ASN A 26 -8.72 -5.26 15.40
C ASN A 26 -8.19 -4.53 14.16
N VAL A 27 -7.98 -5.24 13.06
CA VAL A 27 -7.68 -4.65 11.77
C VAL A 27 -8.63 -5.25 10.75
N THR A 28 -9.27 -4.41 9.96
CA THR A 28 -10.14 -4.84 8.86
C THR A 28 -9.67 -4.27 7.54
N GLU A 29 -9.93 -4.99 6.46
CA GLU A 29 -9.65 -4.56 5.10
C GLU A 29 -10.96 -4.52 4.30
N SER A 30 -11.14 -3.48 3.49
CA SER A 30 -12.23 -3.38 2.53
C SER A 30 -11.86 -2.45 1.39
N GLY A 31 -11.84 -2.96 0.15
CA GLY A 31 -11.59 -2.18 -1.05
C GLY A 31 -10.23 -1.46 -1.05
N GLY A 32 -9.20 -2.13 -0.56
CA GLY A 32 -7.85 -1.59 -0.45
C GLY A 32 -7.62 -0.67 0.75
N ARG A 33 -8.64 -0.46 1.57
CA ARG A 33 -8.58 0.38 2.77
C ARG A 33 -8.43 -0.46 4.02
N ILE A 34 -7.46 -0.11 4.83
CA ILE A 34 -7.17 -0.77 6.10
C ILE A 34 -7.68 0.11 7.22
N THR A 35 -8.62 -0.41 8.01
CA THR A 35 -9.09 0.25 9.23
C THR A 35 -8.35 -0.33 10.43
N VAL A 36 -7.69 0.53 11.20
CA VAL A 36 -7.03 0.16 12.45
C VAL A 36 -7.99 0.35 13.62
N GLY A 37 -8.33 -0.72 14.31
CA GLY A 37 -9.31 -0.66 15.41
C GLY A 37 -8.73 -0.22 16.76
N THR A 38 -7.42 -0.10 16.89
CA THR A 38 -6.76 0.27 18.15
C THR A 38 -5.84 1.46 17.95
N ALA A 39 -5.96 2.48 18.78
CA ALA A 39 -5.06 3.64 18.76
C ALA A 39 -3.63 3.24 19.13
N GLY A 40 -2.64 3.93 18.56
CA GLY A 40 -1.23 3.69 18.86
C GLY A 40 -0.29 4.11 17.74
N TRP A 41 0.98 3.79 17.96
CA TRP A 41 2.01 3.95 16.96
C TRP A 41 2.13 2.71 16.09
N TYR A 42 2.16 2.91 14.79
CA TYR A 42 2.25 1.86 13.78
C TYR A 42 3.47 2.07 12.90
N LEU A 43 4.23 1.00 12.73
CA LEU A 43 5.22 0.92 11.66
C LEU A 43 4.53 0.33 10.44
N VAL A 44 4.41 1.13 9.39
CA VAL A 44 3.71 0.78 8.16
C VAL A 44 4.72 0.70 7.02
N SER A 45 4.72 -0.41 6.30
CA SER A 45 5.58 -0.62 5.14
C SER A 45 4.73 -0.99 3.93
N PHE A 46 5.12 -0.48 2.76
CA PHE A 46 4.52 -0.88 1.50
C PHE A 46 5.58 -1.03 0.42
N HIS A 47 5.41 -2.02 -0.40
CA HIS A 47 6.23 -2.30 -1.57
C HIS A 47 5.33 -2.31 -2.79
N ILE A 48 5.72 -1.57 -3.80
CA ILE A 48 4.98 -1.45 -5.05
C ILE A 48 5.91 -1.85 -6.18
N SER A 49 5.45 -2.79 -7.00
CA SER A 49 6.15 -3.21 -8.21
C SER A 49 5.32 -2.88 -9.43
N ASN A 50 5.92 -2.30 -10.45
CA ASN A 50 5.28 -2.17 -11.74
C ASN A 50 5.42 -3.47 -12.53
N GLN A 51 4.41 -3.79 -13.34
CA GLN A 51 4.40 -4.99 -14.17
C GLN A 51 5.21 -4.80 -15.46
N SER A 52 5.15 -3.64 -16.05
CA SER A 52 5.80 -3.34 -17.33
C SER A 52 6.42 -1.96 -17.35
N ALA A 53 7.32 -1.73 -18.29
CA ALA A 53 7.87 -0.41 -18.54
C ALA A 53 6.75 0.62 -18.81
N PHE A 54 6.98 1.86 -18.41
CA PHE A 54 6.01 2.94 -18.54
C PHE A 54 6.70 4.25 -18.97
N SER A 55 6.00 5.07 -19.74
CA SER A 55 6.53 6.34 -20.27
C SER A 55 6.28 7.51 -19.33
N ASP A 56 5.23 7.46 -18.55
CA ASP A 56 4.82 8.55 -17.66
C ASP A 56 5.34 8.33 -16.24
N ASN A 57 5.42 9.42 -15.49
CA ASN A 57 5.77 9.34 -14.09
C ASN A 57 4.69 8.64 -13.27
N MET A 58 5.10 7.88 -12.28
CA MET A 58 4.24 7.15 -11.38
C MET A 58 4.45 7.57 -9.94
N SER A 59 3.40 7.64 -9.15
CA SER A 59 3.53 7.91 -7.72
C SER A 59 2.56 7.07 -6.89
N MET A 60 3.02 6.65 -5.72
CA MET A 60 2.24 5.92 -4.73
C MET A 60 2.29 6.66 -3.40
N GLN A 61 1.14 6.90 -2.82
CA GLN A 61 0.99 7.69 -1.60
C GLN A 61 0.33 6.84 -0.51
N LEU A 62 1.01 6.69 0.62
CA LEU A 62 0.35 6.25 1.85
C LEU A 62 -0.49 7.42 2.38
N ARG A 63 -1.78 7.21 2.58
CA ARG A 63 -2.70 8.23 3.07
C ARG A 63 -3.45 7.76 4.31
N LYS A 64 -3.88 8.74 5.11
CA LYS A 64 -4.82 8.56 6.21
C LYS A 64 -6.12 9.32 5.92
N GLY A 65 -7.27 8.67 6.15
CA GLY A 65 -8.59 9.26 5.88
C GLY A 65 -8.85 9.56 4.42
N GLY A 66 -8.15 8.90 3.49
CA GLY A 66 -8.30 9.10 2.04
C GLY A 66 -7.70 10.38 1.46
N SER A 67 -7.13 11.25 2.28
CA SER A 67 -6.62 12.55 1.83
C SER A 67 -5.27 12.97 2.42
N THR A 68 -5.01 12.68 3.69
CA THR A 68 -3.77 13.10 4.35
C THR A 68 -2.60 12.21 3.92
N GLN A 69 -1.69 12.77 3.14
CA GLN A 69 -0.48 12.06 2.71
C GLN A 69 0.50 11.91 3.89
N LEU A 70 0.91 10.69 4.17
CA LEU A 70 1.87 10.34 5.22
C LEU A 70 3.23 9.93 4.66
N GLY A 71 3.26 9.42 3.44
CA GLY A 71 4.46 9.01 2.74
C GLY A 71 4.21 8.90 1.25
N ARG A 72 5.27 8.96 0.44
CA ARG A 72 5.17 8.90 -1.02
C ARG A 72 6.38 8.21 -1.63
N LEU A 73 6.12 7.35 -2.60
CA LEU A 73 7.09 6.87 -3.57
C LEU A 73 6.84 7.55 -4.92
N TYR A 74 7.90 7.82 -5.64
CA TYR A 74 7.82 8.45 -6.96
C TYR A 74 8.82 7.82 -7.91
N TRP A 75 8.38 7.53 -9.15
CA TRP A 75 9.20 7.03 -10.23
C TRP A 75 9.09 7.96 -11.43
N GLU A 76 10.21 8.17 -12.08
CA GLU A 76 10.22 8.69 -13.44
C GLU A 76 9.89 7.58 -14.43
N GLY A 77 9.27 7.94 -15.55
CA GLY A 77 8.98 7.00 -16.61
C GLY A 77 10.25 6.31 -17.13
N ASN A 78 10.15 5.01 -17.33
CA ASN A 78 11.23 4.19 -17.87
C ASN A 78 10.64 3.16 -18.83
N THR A 79 11.05 3.21 -20.08
CA THR A 79 10.55 2.34 -21.15
C THR A 79 11.38 1.08 -21.34
N GLU A 80 12.42 0.88 -20.55
CA GLU A 80 13.38 -0.22 -20.72
C GLU A 80 13.31 -1.28 -19.63
N ILE A 81 12.78 -0.93 -18.45
CA ILE A 81 12.80 -1.80 -17.28
C ILE A 81 11.38 -2.23 -16.89
N ASN A 82 11.16 -3.54 -16.87
CA ASN A 82 9.97 -4.18 -16.30
C ASN A 82 10.22 -4.57 -14.84
N TYR A 83 9.15 -4.69 -14.07
CA TYR A 83 9.18 -5.16 -12.67
C TYR A 83 10.08 -4.32 -11.75
N MET A 84 10.14 -3.03 -11.97
CA MET A 84 10.75 -2.12 -11.01
C MET A 84 9.92 -2.12 -9.73
N GLY A 85 10.59 -2.27 -8.59
CA GLY A 85 9.97 -2.19 -7.29
C GLY A 85 10.57 -1.10 -6.43
N MET A 86 9.75 -0.47 -5.60
CA MET A 86 10.19 0.44 -4.54
C MET A 86 9.39 0.19 -3.28
N ASP A 87 10.00 0.48 -2.15
CA ASP A 87 9.37 0.36 -0.85
C ASP A 87 9.58 1.59 0.00
N ALA A 88 8.69 1.78 0.95
CA ALA A 88 8.83 2.76 2.01
C ALA A 88 8.33 2.17 3.33
N THR A 89 8.92 2.64 4.41
CA THR A 89 8.48 2.37 5.77
C THR A 89 8.29 3.68 6.49
N VAL A 90 7.12 3.86 7.10
CA VAL A 90 6.71 5.09 7.77
C VAL A 90 6.21 4.77 9.17
N LEU A 91 6.67 5.53 10.15
CA LEU A 91 6.13 5.50 11.51
C LEU A 91 4.99 6.51 11.60
N ILE A 92 3.81 6.04 11.97
CA ILE A 92 2.59 6.86 12.03
C ILE A 92 1.85 6.68 13.35
N GLN A 93 1.22 7.73 13.80
CA GLN A 93 0.28 7.68 14.92
C GLN A 93 -1.15 7.56 14.39
N CYS A 94 -1.88 6.54 14.84
CA CYS A 94 -3.28 6.33 14.50
C CYS A 94 -4.18 6.42 15.73
N SER A 95 -5.35 6.99 15.54
CA SER A 95 -6.49 6.83 16.42
C SER A 95 -7.24 5.54 16.08
N ALA A 96 -8.06 5.05 17.00
CA ALA A 96 -8.96 3.95 16.69
C ALA A 96 -9.89 4.34 15.54
N ASN A 97 -10.10 3.41 14.60
CA ASN A 97 -10.87 3.57 13.38
C ASN A 97 -10.26 4.50 12.31
N ASP A 98 -9.01 4.90 12.45
CA ASP A 98 -8.29 5.53 11.35
C ASP A 98 -8.19 4.56 10.16
N ILE A 99 -8.41 5.12 8.97
CA ILE A 99 -8.34 4.38 7.70
C ILE A 99 -7.05 4.74 6.99
N LEU A 100 -6.31 3.72 6.58
CA LEU A 100 -5.09 3.84 5.78
C LEU A 100 -5.31 3.25 4.40
N ASP A 101 -4.82 3.92 3.38
CA ASP A 101 -4.81 3.40 2.01
C ASP A 101 -3.52 3.77 1.27
N ILE A 102 -3.25 3.05 0.20
CA ILE A 102 -2.24 3.41 -0.79
C ILE A 102 -2.97 3.91 -2.03
N TYR A 103 -2.71 5.14 -2.42
CA TYR A 103 -3.27 5.75 -3.63
C TYR A 103 -2.17 5.95 -4.64
N GLY A 104 -2.40 5.52 -5.86
CA GLY A 104 -1.36 5.57 -6.86
C GLY A 104 -1.84 5.71 -8.29
N THR A 105 -0.87 5.95 -9.15
CA THR A 105 -1.01 6.00 -10.60
C THR A 105 0.00 5.04 -11.23
N GLY A 106 -0.30 4.54 -12.42
CA GLY A 106 0.58 3.68 -13.19
C GLY A 106 0.30 2.18 -13.00
N TYR A 107 1.13 1.38 -13.63
CA TYR A 107 1.07 -0.07 -13.54
C TYR A 107 1.82 -0.58 -12.32
N PHE A 108 1.26 -1.54 -11.62
CA PHE A 108 1.95 -2.30 -10.60
C PHE A 108 1.48 -3.74 -10.62
N SER A 109 2.39 -4.63 -10.31
CA SER A 109 2.10 -6.06 -10.34
C SER A 109 1.37 -6.47 -9.07
N GLY A 110 0.23 -7.12 -9.24
CA GLY A 110 -0.48 -7.80 -8.17
C GLY A 110 -0.45 -9.31 -8.40
N ASN A 111 -0.32 -10.07 -7.33
CA ASN A 111 -0.33 -11.51 -7.39
C ASN A 111 -1.23 -12.05 -6.27
N THR A 112 -2.07 -13.01 -6.61
CA THR A 112 -2.94 -13.71 -5.65
C THR A 112 -2.21 -14.77 -4.84
N ASN A 113 -0.97 -15.08 -5.20
CA ASN A 113 -0.14 -16.08 -4.53
C ASN A 113 0.74 -15.45 -3.43
N SER A 114 1.40 -16.29 -2.66
CA SER A 114 2.30 -15.88 -1.58
C SER A 114 3.48 -15.00 -2.02
N ASP A 115 3.81 -15.03 -3.30
CA ASP A 115 4.91 -14.27 -3.90
C ASP A 115 4.48 -12.90 -4.44
N SER A 116 3.51 -12.28 -3.80
CA SER A 116 2.99 -10.97 -4.20
C SER A 116 4.11 -9.94 -4.33
N LEU A 117 4.25 -9.37 -5.51
CA LEU A 117 5.24 -8.34 -5.82
C LEU A 117 4.83 -6.95 -5.32
N THR A 118 3.58 -6.78 -4.99
CA THR A 118 3.04 -5.56 -4.39
C THR A 118 2.34 -5.93 -3.10
N TRP A 119 2.67 -5.24 -2.01
CA TRP A 119 2.07 -5.52 -0.71
C TRP A 119 2.06 -4.29 0.20
N PHE A 120 1.17 -4.31 1.16
CA PHE A 120 1.03 -3.34 2.22
C PHE A 120 0.99 -4.08 3.56
N SER A 121 1.77 -3.62 4.51
CA SER A 121 1.85 -4.23 5.84
C SER A 121 1.93 -3.18 6.93
N GLY A 122 1.57 -3.57 8.14
CA GLY A 122 1.72 -2.71 9.31
C GLY A 122 1.70 -3.51 10.60
N VAL A 123 2.42 -3.00 11.58
CA VAL A 123 2.48 -3.54 12.94
C VAL A 123 2.34 -2.41 13.94
N ARG A 124 1.50 -2.61 14.96
CA ARG A 124 1.42 -1.71 16.10
C ARG A 124 2.63 -1.94 17.00
N ILE A 125 3.38 -0.88 17.29
CA ILE A 125 4.63 -0.96 18.07
C ILE A 125 4.55 -0.24 19.41
N GLY A 126 3.48 0.52 19.67
CA GLY A 126 3.34 1.25 20.92
C GLY A 126 1.92 1.77 21.14
N THR A 127 1.67 2.18 22.35
CA THR A 127 0.47 2.93 22.76
C THR A 127 0.65 4.42 22.51
N ASN A 128 -0.44 5.15 22.49
CA ASN A 128 -0.42 6.63 22.46
C ASN A 128 0.03 7.17 23.82
#